data_18099281ccec1793c3d8671a6a92274c
#
_entry.id   18099281ccec1793c3d8671a6a92274c
#
_cell.length_a   1.000
_cell.length_b   1.000
_cell.length_c   1.000
_cell.angle_alpha   90.00
_cell.angle_beta   90.00
_cell.angle_gamma   90.00
#
_symmetry.space_group_name_H-M   'P 1'
#
loop_
_entity.id
_entity.type
_entity.pdbx_description
1 polymer ?
#
loop_
_entity_poly.entity_id
_entity_poly.type
_entity_poly.pdbx_seq_one_letter_code
_entity_poly.pdbx_strand_id
1 'polypeptide(L)'
;MARALGGSVAKAPKAEVGWIEIESDDKTLIPTGPWFAYHWDRWITPKGATEIAKTDSAHQAFVMGRTLGLQFHPEVDSEVLEAWLSRQSGCVEITGEGVDLDLLRKQTKALEASSNKRAADLVDTFLRRVATAEVVKEQVSIRSKLAEQVSK
;
A
#
# COMPACT_ATOMS: atom_id res chain seq x y z
N MET A 1 8.46 -6.17 -5.19
CA MET A 1 9.06 -4.83 -5.37
C MET A 1 10.13 -4.54 -4.30
N ALA A 2 9.86 -4.57 -3.01
CA ALA A 2 10.83 -4.24 -1.94
C ALA A 2 12.17 -4.98 -2.06
N ARG A 3 12.14 -6.31 -2.26
CA ARG A 3 13.37 -7.11 -2.48
C ARG A 3 14.18 -6.66 -3.70
N ALA A 4 13.52 -6.32 -4.81
CA ALA A 4 14.19 -5.85 -6.03
C ALA A 4 14.86 -4.48 -5.84
N LEU A 5 14.42 -3.69 -4.87
CA LEU A 5 14.98 -2.39 -4.50
C LEU A 5 15.97 -2.46 -3.31
N GLY A 6 16.39 -3.67 -2.91
CA GLY A 6 17.36 -3.87 -1.84
C GLY A 6 16.76 -3.96 -0.43
N GLY A 7 15.45 -4.02 -0.31
CA GLY A 7 14.77 -4.35 0.93
C GLY A 7 14.65 -5.87 1.16
N SER A 8 13.88 -6.27 2.15
CA SER A 8 13.60 -7.68 2.44
C SER A 8 12.13 -7.91 2.73
N VAL A 9 11.75 -9.17 2.92
CA VAL A 9 10.39 -9.60 3.27
C VAL A 9 10.49 -10.53 4.48
N ALA A 10 9.60 -10.35 5.43
CA ALA A 10 9.47 -11.17 6.63
C ALA A 10 7.99 -11.43 6.95
N LYS A 11 7.71 -12.39 7.82
CA LYS A 11 6.35 -12.58 8.35
C LYS A 11 5.88 -11.33 9.10
N ALA A 12 4.65 -10.93 8.86
CA ALA A 12 4.00 -9.91 9.68
C ALA A 12 3.69 -10.48 11.08
N PRO A 13 3.69 -9.66 12.13
CA PRO A 13 3.27 -10.09 13.48
C PRO A 13 1.85 -10.64 13.52
N LYS A 14 0.99 -10.10 12.66
CA LYS A 14 -0.41 -10.50 12.47
C LYS A 14 -0.76 -10.34 10.99
N ALA A 15 -1.50 -11.30 10.44
CA ALA A 15 -2.09 -11.18 9.11
C ALA A 15 -3.07 -10.00 9.07
N GLU A 16 -3.13 -9.34 7.92
CA GLU A 16 -4.13 -8.31 7.66
C GLU A 16 -4.98 -8.74 6.46
N VAL A 17 -6.26 -9.03 6.73
CA VAL A 17 -7.21 -9.54 5.75
C VAL A 17 -8.55 -8.80 5.90
N GLY A 18 -9.00 -8.15 4.83
CA GLY A 18 -10.21 -7.33 4.79
C GLY A 18 -9.95 -5.83 4.80
N TRP A 19 -10.97 -5.06 5.13
CA TRP A 19 -10.90 -3.60 5.16
C TRP A 19 -10.25 -3.11 6.46
N ILE A 20 -9.13 -2.41 6.36
CA ILE A 20 -8.32 -1.90 7.48
C ILE A 20 -8.10 -0.40 7.37
N GLU A 21 -8.04 0.28 8.51
CA GLU A 21 -7.58 1.67 8.57
C GLU A 21 -6.04 1.72 8.49
N ILE A 22 -5.53 2.68 7.74
CA ILE A 22 -4.10 2.89 7.53
C ILE A 22 -3.72 4.28 8.01
N GLU A 23 -2.67 4.37 8.84
CA GLU A 23 -2.04 5.65 9.17
C GLU A 23 -1.22 6.13 7.97
N SER A 24 -1.50 7.34 7.50
CA SER A 24 -0.80 7.95 6.38
C SER A 24 -0.09 9.25 6.80
N ASP A 25 1.20 9.31 6.54
CA ASP A 25 2.03 10.52 6.70
C ASP A 25 1.90 11.46 5.49
N ASP A 26 1.43 10.95 4.34
CA ASP A 26 1.13 11.73 3.13
C ASP A 26 -0.31 11.48 2.66
N LYS A 27 -1.26 12.11 3.33
CA LYS A 27 -2.71 11.96 3.06
C LYS A 27 -3.14 12.43 1.67
N THR A 28 -2.28 13.16 0.96
CA THR A 28 -2.53 13.56 -0.42
C THR A 28 -2.24 12.42 -1.38
N LEU A 29 -1.18 11.63 -1.13
CA LEU A 29 -0.81 10.49 -1.96
C LEU A 29 -1.55 9.22 -1.51
N ILE A 30 -1.64 8.99 -0.19
CA ILE A 30 -2.42 7.89 0.39
C ILE A 30 -3.58 8.50 1.19
N PRO A 31 -4.75 8.70 0.56
CA PRO A 31 -5.91 9.28 1.23
C PRO A 31 -6.35 8.44 2.43
N THR A 32 -6.89 9.11 3.45
CA THR A 32 -7.46 8.45 4.64
C THR A 32 -8.72 7.65 4.30
N GLY A 33 -8.95 6.60 5.06
CA GLY A 33 -10.09 5.70 4.97
C GLY A 33 -9.64 4.25 4.86
N PRO A 34 -10.58 3.31 4.97
CA PRO A 34 -10.23 1.91 4.93
C PRO A 34 -9.72 1.51 3.54
N TRP A 35 -8.66 0.72 3.52
CA TRP A 35 -8.09 0.08 2.36
C TRP A 35 -8.17 -1.44 2.52
N PHE A 36 -8.31 -2.18 1.42
CA PHE A 36 -8.38 -3.62 1.47
C PHE A 36 -6.98 -4.22 1.64
N ALA A 37 -6.78 -5.04 2.66
CA ALA A 37 -5.55 -5.79 2.90
C ALA A 37 -5.76 -7.29 2.67
N TYR A 38 -4.72 -7.95 2.16
CA TYR A 38 -4.70 -9.41 1.97
C TYR A 38 -3.24 -9.89 2.00
N HIS A 39 -2.66 -9.96 3.20
CA HIS A 39 -1.26 -10.34 3.34
C HIS A 39 -0.92 -10.90 4.72
N TRP A 40 0.06 -11.81 4.73
CA TRP A 40 0.67 -12.44 5.92
C TRP A 40 2.12 -12.05 6.10
N ASP A 41 2.70 -11.46 5.07
CA ASP A 41 4.08 -10.98 5.06
C ASP A 41 4.12 -9.46 5.06
N ARG A 42 5.25 -8.92 5.51
CA ARG A 42 5.57 -7.51 5.40
C ARG A 42 6.93 -7.31 4.77
N TRP A 43 7.14 -6.21 4.11
CA TRP A 43 8.48 -5.82 3.70
C TRP A 43 9.21 -5.08 4.82
N ILE A 44 10.54 -5.10 4.70
CA ILE A 44 11.44 -4.14 5.37
C ILE A 44 11.79 -3.09 4.32
N THR A 45 11.51 -1.84 4.63
CA THR A 45 11.63 -0.73 3.69
C THR A 45 13.03 -0.64 3.09
N PRO A 46 13.17 -0.57 1.75
CA PRO A 46 14.46 -0.47 1.10
C PRO A 46 15.24 0.76 1.57
N LYS A 47 16.57 0.63 1.69
CA LYS A 47 17.43 1.77 2.06
C LYS A 47 17.28 2.91 1.03
N GLY A 48 16.93 4.09 1.52
CA GLY A 48 16.69 5.27 0.69
C GLY A 48 15.27 5.40 0.15
N ALA A 49 14.36 4.49 0.49
CA ALA A 49 12.93 4.70 0.34
C ALA A 49 12.38 5.50 1.53
N THR A 50 11.33 6.26 1.28
CA THR A 50 10.56 6.98 2.30
C THR A 50 9.27 6.22 2.55
N GLU A 51 9.08 5.74 3.77
CA GLU A 51 7.81 5.18 4.23
C GLU A 51 6.80 6.31 4.39
N ILE A 52 5.58 6.09 3.92
CA ILE A 52 4.53 7.11 3.92
C ILE A 52 3.18 6.61 4.45
N ALA A 53 3.06 5.32 4.74
CA ALA A 53 1.87 4.76 5.39
C ALA A 53 2.20 3.44 6.09
N LYS A 54 1.49 3.17 7.20
CA LYS A 54 1.69 1.99 8.05
C LYS A 54 0.43 1.57 8.79
N THR A 55 0.48 0.37 9.36
CA THR A 55 -0.34 -0.14 10.45
C THR A 55 0.57 -0.62 11.57
N ASP A 56 0.00 -1.14 12.66
CA ASP A 56 0.79 -1.80 13.72
C ASP A 56 1.49 -3.08 13.22
N SER A 57 0.96 -3.73 12.17
CA SER A 57 1.47 -5.01 11.66
C SER A 57 2.49 -4.85 10.54
N ALA A 58 2.34 -3.82 9.70
CA ALA A 58 3.16 -3.68 8.50
C ALA A 58 3.27 -2.24 8.01
N HIS A 59 4.36 -1.96 7.30
CA HIS A 59 4.45 -0.79 6.44
C HIS A 59 3.52 -0.98 5.24
N GLN A 60 2.69 0.02 4.95
CA GLN A 60 1.61 -0.07 3.96
C GLN A 60 1.93 0.65 2.65
N ALA A 61 2.82 1.66 2.69
CA ALA A 61 3.29 2.33 1.49
C ALA A 61 4.68 2.93 1.65
N PHE A 62 5.45 2.94 0.57
CA PHE A 62 6.72 3.68 0.47
C PHE A 62 6.91 4.31 -0.90
N VAL A 63 7.69 5.38 -0.96
CA VAL A 63 8.15 6.01 -2.21
C VAL A 63 9.66 5.88 -2.32
N MET A 64 10.16 5.50 -3.51
CA MET A 64 11.57 5.47 -3.86
C MET A 64 11.77 5.90 -5.31
N GLY A 65 12.31 7.09 -5.52
CA GLY A 65 12.43 7.67 -6.87
C GLY A 65 11.04 7.81 -7.51
N ARG A 66 10.82 7.13 -8.64
CA ARG A 66 9.55 7.10 -9.38
C ARG A 66 8.67 5.88 -9.05
N THR A 67 8.97 5.22 -7.94
CA THR A 67 8.28 4.00 -7.53
C THR A 67 7.42 4.27 -6.31
N LEU A 68 6.18 3.86 -6.34
CA LEU A 68 5.29 3.74 -5.19
C LEU A 68 5.07 2.25 -4.90
N GLY A 69 5.47 1.80 -3.71
CA GLY A 69 5.18 0.45 -3.21
C GLY A 69 3.96 0.49 -2.33
N LEU A 70 2.99 -0.38 -2.58
CA LEU A 70 1.77 -0.54 -1.79
C LEU A 70 1.70 -1.97 -1.24
N GLN A 71 1.25 -2.13 0.00
CA GLN A 71 0.97 -3.41 0.64
C GLN A 71 -0.52 -3.76 0.55
N PHE A 72 -1.38 -2.75 0.64
CA PHE A 72 -2.82 -2.88 0.47
C PHE A 72 -3.22 -2.92 -1.01
N HIS A 73 -4.47 -3.28 -1.26
CA HIS A 73 -5.07 -3.49 -2.57
C HIS A 73 -6.06 -2.37 -2.91
N PRO A 74 -5.63 -1.29 -3.58
CA PRO A 74 -6.54 -0.21 -3.95
C PRO A 74 -7.55 -0.61 -5.04
N GLU A 75 -7.29 -1.70 -5.75
CA GLU A 75 -8.10 -2.20 -6.86
C GLU A 75 -9.32 -3.02 -6.42
N VAL A 76 -9.45 -3.34 -5.11
CA VAL A 76 -10.52 -4.25 -4.67
C VAL A 76 -11.87 -3.55 -4.61
N ASP A 77 -12.79 -4.10 -5.38
CA ASP A 77 -14.22 -3.85 -5.38
C ASP A 77 -14.99 -5.16 -5.20
N SER A 78 -16.32 -5.13 -5.38
CA SER A 78 -17.16 -6.32 -5.24
C SER A 78 -16.84 -7.39 -6.29
N GLU A 79 -16.50 -7.01 -7.51
CA GLU A 79 -16.18 -7.95 -8.60
C GLU A 79 -14.83 -8.65 -8.35
N VAL A 80 -13.80 -7.90 -7.98
CA VAL A 80 -12.48 -8.43 -7.64
C VAL A 80 -12.56 -9.35 -6.43
N LEU A 81 -13.30 -8.95 -5.38
CA LEU A 81 -13.49 -9.81 -4.21
C LEU A 81 -14.15 -11.14 -4.58
N GLU A 82 -15.25 -11.13 -5.34
CA GLU A 82 -15.93 -12.37 -5.75
C GLU A 82 -15.04 -13.25 -6.65
N ALA A 83 -14.23 -12.65 -7.53
CA ALA A 83 -13.26 -13.38 -8.32
C ALA A 83 -12.19 -14.10 -7.45
N TRP A 84 -11.77 -13.50 -6.34
CA TRP A 84 -10.87 -14.15 -5.38
C TRP A 84 -11.57 -15.25 -4.58
N LEU A 85 -12.79 -14.99 -4.10
CA LEU A 85 -13.59 -15.93 -3.34
C LEU A 85 -14.06 -17.13 -4.18
N SER A 86 -14.18 -17.00 -5.50
CA SER A 86 -14.52 -18.12 -6.40
C SER A 86 -13.44 -19.20 -6.44
N ARG A 87 -12.21 -18.87 -6.03
CA ARG A 87 -11.11 -19.82 -5.90
C ARG A 87 -11.16 -20.43 -4.50
N GLN A 88 -11.19 -21.78 -4.43
CA GLN A 88 -11.25 -22.49 -3.16
C GLN A 88 -10.15 -22.07 -2.17
N SER A 89 -8.92 -21.79 -2.67
CA SER A 89 -7.81 -21.29 -1.85
C SER A 89 -8.13 -19.94 -1.20
N GLY A 90 -8.71 -18.99 -1.94
CA GLY A 90 -9.06 -17.67 -1.41
C GLY A 90 -10.08 -17.73 -0.28
N CYS A 91 -11.14 -18.54 -0.42
CA CYS A 91 -12.10 -18.76 0.66
C CYS A 91 -11.43 -19.34 1.92
N VAL A 92 -10.60 -20.39 1.76
CA VAL A 92 -9.95 -21.09 2.89
C VAL A 92 -8.98 -20.15 3.61
N GLU A 93 -8.19 -19.38 2.88
CA GLU A 93 -7.24 -18.44 3.45
C GLU A 93 -7.94 -17.35 4.27
N ILE A 94 -8.97 -16.72 3.71
CA ILE A 94 -9.73 -15.64 4.37
C ILE A 94 -10.47 -16.17 5.60
N THR A 95 -11.17 -17.28 5.50
CA THR A 95 -11.90 -17.87 6.65
C THR A 95 -10.94 -18.42 7.70
N GLY A 96 -9.74 -18.88 7.31
CA GLY A 96 -8.69 -19.32 8.22
C GLY A 96 -8.21 -18.23 9.19
N GLU A 97 -8.31 -16.96 8.79
CA GLU A 97 -8.04 -15.80 9.65
C GLU A 97 -9.27 -15.35 10.48
N GLY A 98 -10.36 -16.12 10.47
CA GLY A 98 -11.58 -15.83 11.24
C GLY A 98 -12.47 -14.75 10.61
N VAL A 99 -12.28 -14.44 9.35
CA VAL A 99 -13.06 -13.41 8.63
C VAL A 99 -14.41 -14.02 8.18
N ASP A 100 -15.49 -13.34 8.52
CA ASP A 100 -16.85 -13.67 8.04
C ASP A 100 -17.01 -13.15 6.60
N LEU A 101 -17.20 -14.06 5.64
CA LEU A 101 -17.31 -13.75 4.22
C LEU A 101 -18.55 -12.91 3.89
N ASP A 102 -19.68 -13.13 4.56
CA ASP A 102 -20.90 -12.36 4.30
C ASP A 102 -20.78 -10.94 4.82
N LEU A 103 -20.13 -10.77 5.97
CA LEU A 103 -19.79 -9.45 6.49
C LEU A 103 -18.80 -8.74 5.57
N LEU A 104 -17.77 -9.45 5.09
CA LEU A 104 -16.76 -8.89 4.17
C LEU A 104 -17.40 -8.40 2.86
N ARG A 105 -18.32 -9.19 2.27
CA ARG A 105 -19.10 -8.80 1.09
C ARG A 105 -19.91 -7.53 1.33
N LYS A 106 -20.62 -7.46 2.48
CA LYS A 106 -21.42 -6.29 2.86
C LYS A 106 -20.56 -5.05 3.04
N GLN A 107 -19.40 -5.18 3.69
CA GLN A 107 -18.44 -4.08 3.86
C GLN A 107 -17.90 -3.60 2.52
N THR A 108 -17.47 -4.53 1.65
CA THR A 108 -16.95 -4.21 0.33
C THR A 108 -17.99 -3.45 -0.48
N LYS A 109 -19.23 -3.93 -0.52
CA LYS A 109 -20.33 -3.25 -1.23
C LYS A 109 -20.60 -1.85 -0.69
N ALA A 110 -20.58 -1.67 0.62
CA ALA A 110 -20.79 -0.38 1.26
C ALA A 110 -19.65 0.62 0.99
N LEU A 111 -18.41 0.14 0.88
CA LEU A 111 -17.21 0.96 0.68
C LEU A 111 -16.86 1.20 -0.78
N GLU A 112 -17.42 0.43 -1.73
CA GLU A 112 -17.03 0.36 -3.14
C GLU A 112 -16.92 1.75 -3.82
N ALA A 113 -17.94 2.58 -3.71
CA ALA A 113 -17.93 3.91 -4.33
C ALA A 113 -16.82 4.82 -3.75
N SER A 114 -16.61 4.77 -2.44
CA SER A 114 -15.60 5.59 -1.76
C SER A 114 -14.19 5.04 -1.97
N SER A 115 -14.00 3.73 -2.01
CA SER A 115 -12.69 3.11 -2.28
C SER A 115 -12.25 3.33 -3.72
N ASN A 116 -13.15 3.18 -4.70
CA ASN A 116 -12.87 3.47 -6.10
C ASN A 116 -12.45 4.94 -6.31
N LYS A 117 -13.13 5.87 -5.64
CA LYS A 117 -12.72 7.27 -5.68
C LYS A 117 -11.33 7.46 -5.07
N ARG A 118 -11.03 6.88 -3.90
CA ARG A 118 -9.71 6.98 -3.27
C ARG A 118 -8.62 6.36 -4.14
N ALA A 119 -8.88 5.22 -4.78
CA ALA A 119 -7.96 4.57 -5.72
C ALA A 119 -7.64 5.47 -6.92
N ALA A 120 -8.66 6.11 -7.51
CA ALA A 120 -8.47 7.08 -8.59
C ALA A 120 -7.63 8.29 -8.13
N ASP A 121 -7.95 8.88 -6.98
CA ASP A 121 -7.20 10.01 -6.39
C ASP A 121 -5.73 9.64 -6.12
N LEU A 122 -5.48 8.41 -5.65
CA LEU A 122 -4.12 7.87 -5.43
C LEU A 122 -3.36 7.78 -6.74
N VAL A 123 -3.95 7.15 -7.77
CA VAL A 123 -3.31 7.00 -9.10
C VAL A 123 -3.02 8.36 -9.72
N ASP A 124 -3.97 9.27 -9.71
CA ASP A 124 -3.80 10.63 -10.22
C ASP A 124 -2.68 11.37 -9.51
N THR A 125 -2.61 11.25 -8.17
CA THR A 125 -1.56 11.90 -7.38
C THR A 125 -0.21 11.24 -7.61
N PHE A 126 -0.15 9.91 -7.71
CA PHE A 126 1.06 9.18 -8.08
C PHE A 126 1.61 9.66 -9.43
N LEU A 127 0.76 9.76 -10.46
CA LEU A 127 1.17 10.21 -11.77
C LEU A 127 1.73 11.63 -11.76
N ARG A 128 1.09 12.54 -11.02
CA ARG A 128 1.53 13.95 -10.94
C ARG A 128 2.78 14.17 -10.08
N ARG A 129 2.90 13.47 -8.93
CA ARG A 129 3.93 13.78 -7.92
C ARG A 129 5.11 12.82 -7.91
N VAL A 130 4.89 11.56 -8.28
CA VAL A 130 5.91 10.52 -8.14
C VAL A 130 6.42 10.05 -9.50
N ALA A 131 5.53 9.80 -10.46
CA ALA A 131 5.89 9.23 -11.76
C ALA A 131 6.57 10.23 -12.71
N THR A 132 6.46 11.54 -12.47
CA THR A 132 7.04 12.56 -13.37
C THR A 132 8.56 12.66 -13.27
N ALA A 133 9.23 12.94 -14.38
CA ALA A 133 10.68 13.06 -14.43
C ALA A 133 11.24 14.30 -13.68
N GLU A 134 10.41 15.32 -13.45
CA GLU A 134 10.77 16.54 -12.72
C GLU A 134 11.00 16.27 -11.23
N VAL A 135 10.16 15.45 -10.62
CA VAL A 135 10.28 15.04 -9.20
C VAL A 135 11.61 14.32 -8.95
N VAL A 136 12.08 13.51 -9.91
CA VAL A 136 13.36 12.80 -9.80
C VAL A 136 14.54 13.77 -9.78
N LYS A 137 14.50 14.82 -10.59
CA LYS A 137 15.57 15.83 -10.63
C LYS A 137 15.68 16.59 -9.30
N GLU A 138 14.56 16.94 -8.70
CA GLU A 138 14.53 17.63 -7.42
C GLU A 138 15.05 16.75 -6.28
N GLN A 139 14.62 15.48 -6.21
CA GLN A 139 15.10 14.52 -5.21
C GLN A 139 16.61 14.23 -5.35
N VAL A 140 17.13 14.12 -6.58
CA VAL A 140 18.56 13.95 -6.84
C VAL A 140 19.34 15.18 -6.38
N SER A 141 18.84 16.39 -6.67
CA SER A 141 19.46 17.65 -6.25
C SER A 141 19.52 17.78 -4.72
N ILE A 142 18.44 17.43 -4.01
CA ILE A 142 18.40 17.45 -2.54
C ILE A 142 19.40 16.45 -1.95
N ARG A 143 19.47 15.23 -2.49
CA ARG A 143 20.44 14.21 -2.04
C ARG A 143 21.88 14.62 -2.25
N SER A 144 22.21 15.24 -3.40
CA SER A 144 23.55 15.75 -3.67
C SER A 144 23.97 16.84 -2.67
N LYS A 145 23.06 17.78 -2.37
CA LYS A 145 23.29 18.84 -1.38
C LYS A 145 23.49 18.31 0.04
N LEU A 146 22.71 17.29 0.44
CA LEU A 146 22.85 16.64 1.75
C LEU A 146 24.16 15.85 1.86
N ALA A 147 24.59 15.16 0.80
CA ALA A 147 25.86 14.45 0.78
C ALA A 147 27.07 15.39 0.90
N GLU A 148 27.02 16.56 0.26
CA GLU A 148 28.06 17.60 0.37
C GLU A 148 28.14 18.23 1.77
N GLN A 149 27.03 18.30 2.51
CA GLN A 149 26.99 18.82 3.89
C GLN A 149 27.53 17.83 4.93
N VAL A 150 27.44 16.53 4.67
CA VAL A 150 27.94 15.46 5.57
C VAL A 150 29.45 15.22 5.37
N SER A 151 30.02 15.66 4.25
CA SER A 151 31.43 15.48 3.91
C SER A 151 32.33 16.66 4.34
N LYS A 152 31.77 17.67 5.01
CA LYS A 152 32.45 18.80 5.62
C LYS A 152 32.44 18.70 7.13
#